data_a5afc3bc3623a04918911d1e72923349
#
_entry.id   a5afc3bc3623a04918911d1e72923349
#
_cell.length_a   1.000
_cell.length_b   1.000
_cell.length_c   1.000
_cell.angle_alpha   90.00
_cell.angle_beta   90.00
_cell.angle_gamma   90.00
#
_symmetry.space_group_name_H-M   'P 1'
#
loop_
_entity.id
_entity.type
_entity.pdbx_description
1 polymer ?
#
loop_
_entity_poly.entity_id
_entity_poly.type
_entity_poly.pdbx_seq_one_letter_code
_entity_poly.pdbx_strand_id
1 'polypeptide(L)'
;MGPSYKFTAKDAENGFHLYAHWTKGITVHFDGNGYKNTLKDKTVTPDKVFSSLPSLSSYYYPANKTLDGWYIKNADGSFGEAVTKDTVFSGDEVTLIAKWRDYQYIIKYNVKYSDKNTTTGTMADQKAPFGQDVQLTPCGYSREGYTFAGWSETSYGSTVKYADGATINRPFEEGDDWDEGSQDGETYNLYAVWTESKSPEQSEAEAKLEAAEKTIGGTYNVTYGKDTNALTMLRAKLEAAGITDVTVSMKEASYSSYNHVGITADGTIQYKWNENGSTTAATRKKL
;
A
#
# COMPACT_ATOMS: atom_id res chain seq x y z
N MET A 1 -1.22 -51.97 -8.05
CA MET A 1 -0.69 -53.23 -8.61
C MET A 1 -1.88 -54.13 -8.90
N GLY A 2 -2.07 -54.57 -10.14
CA GLY A 2 -3.12 -55.56 -10.49
C GLY A 2 -2.78 -56.93 -9.91
N PRO A 3 -3.75 -57.81 -9.80
CA PRO A 3 -3.51 -59.15 -9.29
C PRO A 3 -2.49 -59.86 -10.16
N SER A 4 -1.46 -60.41 -9.55
CA SER A 4 -0.48 -61.24 -10.26
C SER A 4 -1.01 -62.65 -10.38
N TYR A 5 -1.14 -63.13 -11.60
CA TYR A 5 -1.51 -64.55 -11.85
C TYR A 5 -0.22 -65.39 -11.82
N LYS A 6 -0.27 -66.53 -11.10
CA LYS A 6 0.83 -67.53 -11.11
C LYS A 6 0.40 -68.68 -11.96
N PHE A 7 1.18 -68.96 -13.03
CA PHE A 7 0.95 -70.15 -13.86
C PHE A 7 1.18 -71.45 -13.07
N THR A 8 0.33 -72.38 -13.30
CA THR A 8 0.42 -73.75 -12.74
C THR A 8 0.76 -74.75 -13.83
N ALA A 9 1.22 -75.97 -13.46
CA ALA A 9 1.45 -77.03 -14.41
C ALA A 9 0.23 -77.41 -15.23
N LYS A 10 -0.98 -77.27 -14.65
CA LYS A 10 -2.26 -77.50 -15.30
C LYS A 10 -2.61 -76.46 -16.38
N ASP A 11 -2.13 -75.23 -16.23
CA ASP A 11 -2.28 -74.20 -17.25
C ASP A 11 -1.42 -74.46 -18.46
N ALA A 12 -0.24 -75.10 -18.28
CA ALA A 12 0.63 -75.54 -19.37
C ALA A 12 0.06 -76.70 -20.19
N GLU A 13 -0.66 -77.64 -19.55
CA GLU A 13 -1.29 -78.77 -20.24
C GLU A 13 -2.47 -78.34 -21.08
N ASN A 14 -3.26 -77.35 -20.69
CA ASN A 14 -4.50 -76.93 -21.37
C ASN A 14 -4.33 -75.80 -22.37
N GLY A 15 -3.13 -75.27 -22.57
CA GLY A 15 -2.84 -74.12 -23.41
C GLY A 15 -3.48 -72.85 -22.84
N PHE A 16 -2.64 -72.00 -22.21
CA PHE A 16 -3.10 -70.76 -21.63
C PHE A 16 -3.11 -69.65 -22.68
N HIS A 17 -4.29 -69.09 -22.93
CA HIS A 17 -4.42 -67.97 -23.86
C HIS A 17 -4.74 -66.70 -23.11
N LEU A 18 -3.95 -65.64 -23.29
CA LEU A 18 -4.18 -64.29 -22.81
C LEU A 18 -4.80 -63.46 -23.94
N TYR A 19 -5.94 -62.90 -23.66
CA TYR A 19 -6.60 -61.99 -24.59
C TYR A 19 -6.45 -60.58 -24.09
N ALA A 20 -5.99 -59.65 -24.94
CA ALA A 20 -5.96 -58.24 -24.63
C ALA A 20 -7.39 -57.72 -24.52
N HIS A 21 -7.71 -57.12 -23.38
CA HIS A 21 -8.97 -56.43 -23.18
C HIS A 21 -8.72 -54.94 -23.35
N TRP A 22 -9.28 -54.36 -24.38
CA TRP A 22 -9.15 -52.94 -24.67
C TRP A 22 -10.35 -52.18 -24.11
N THR A 23 -10.08 -51.12 -23.35
CA THR A 23 -11.11 -50.17 -22.90
C THR A 23 -11.01 -48.93 -23.79
N LYS A 24 -12.13 -48.45 -24.31
CA LYS A 24 -12.20 -47.22 -25.08
C LYS A 24 -11.71 -46.05 -24.18
N GLY A 25 -10.73 -45.30 -24.65
CA GLY A 25 -10.24 -44.10 -23.96
C GLY A 25 -11.25 -42.96 -24.11
N ILE A 26 -11.18 -42.01 -23.17
CA ILE A 26 -11.92 -40.74 -23.21
C ILE A 26 -11.03 -39.72 -23.93
N THR A 27 -11.59 -39.04 -24.94
CA THR A 27 -10.91 -37.94 -25.58
C THR A 27 -11.10 -36.65 -24.79
N VAL A 28 -10.01 -36.01 -24.39
CA VAL A 28 -10.01 -34.73 -23.68
C VAL A 28 -9.58 -33.63 -24.66
N HIS A 29 -10.51 -32.75 -25.01
CA HIS A 29 -10.31 -31.58 -25.83
C HIS A 29 -9.95 -30.40 -24.94
N PHE A 30 -9.11 -29.48 -25.44
CA PHE A 30 -8.71 -28.28 -24.70
C PHE A 30 -9.11 -27.02 -25.44
N ASP A 31 -10.04 -26.28 -24.86
CA ASP A 31 -10.38 -24.93 -25.28
C ASP A 31 -9.52 -23.92 -24.50
N GLY A 32 -8.58 -23.31 -25.18
CA GLY A 32 -7.66 -22.34 -24.58
C GLY A 32 -8.31 -21.00 -24.21
N ASN A 33 -9.56 -20.75 -24.64
CA ASN A 33 -10.34 -19.56 -24.29
C ASN A 33 -9.53 -18.26 -24.41
N GLY A 34 -8.93 -18.04 -25.58
CA GLY A 34 -8.06 -16.89 -25.86
C GLY A 34 -6.56 -17.19 -25.80
N TYR A 35 -6.15 -18.39 -25.42
CA TYR A 35 -4.75 -18.82 -25.56
C TYR A 35 -4.32 -18.81 -27.03
N LYS A 36 -3.22 -18.11 -27.33
CA LYS A 36 -2.81 -17.80 -28.71
C LYS A 36 -2.07 -18.95 -29.43
N ASN A 37 -1.94 -20.13 -28.82
CA ASN A 37 -1.29 -21.29 -29.44
C ASN A 37 -2.21 -22.50 -29.48
N THR A 38 -1.86 -23.48 -30.32
CA THR A 38 -2.63 -24.71 -30.50
C THR A 38 -2.44 -25.66 -29.34
N LEU A 39 -3.55 -26.18 -28.83
CA LEU A 39 -3.60 -27.24 -27.81
C LEU A 39 -3.93 -28.57 -28.50
N LYS A 40 -3.28 -29.63 -28.07
CA LYS A 40 -3.50 -30.97 -28.61
C LYS A 40 -4.38 -31.78 -27.69
N ASP A 41 -5.35 -32.46 -28.24
CA ASP A 41 -6.20 -33.41 -27.54
C ASP A 41 -5.38 -34.51 -26.87
N LYS A 42 -5.91 -35.06 -25.81
CA LYS A 42 -5.32 -36.17 -25.07
C LYS A 42 -6.34 -37.28 -24.91
N THR A 43 -5.89 -38.54 -24.95
CA THR A 43 -6.72 -39.71 -24.63
C THR A 43 -6.34 -40.18 -23.22
N VAL A 44 -7.36 -40.38 -22.39
CA VAL A 44 -7.20 -40.87 -21.00
C VAL A 44 -7.99 -42.15 -20.78
N THR A 45 -7.53 -42.98 -19.85
CA THR A 45 -8.23 -44.17 -19.46
C THR A 45 -9.43 -43.81 -18.60
N PRO A 46 -10.66 -44.35 -18.87
CA PRO A 46 -11.79 -44.17 -17.99
C PRO A 46 -11.49 -44.59 -16.55
N ASP A 47 -12.18 -43.97 -15.60
CA ASP A 47 -12.08 -44.27 -14.16
C ASP A 47 -10.66 -44.12 -13.57
N LYS A 48 -9.78 -43.42 -14.26
CA LYS A 48 -8.46 -43.03 -13.78
C LYS A 48 -8.42 -41.56 -13.56
N VAL A 49 -7.68 -41.15 -12.52
CA VAL A 49 -7.43 -39.76 -12.21
C VAL A 49 -6.71 -39.10 -13.37
N PHE A 50 -7.20 -37.93 -13.78
CA PHE A 50 -6.58 -37.16 -14.85
C PHE A 50 -5.32 -36.41 -14.31
N SER A 51 -4.14 -36.82 -14.76
CA SER A 51 -2.88 -36.34 -14.24
C SER A 51 -2.09 -35.42 -15.19
N SER A 52 -2.70 -35.01 -16.32
CA SER A 52 -1.88 -34.48 -17.42
C SER A 52 -2.52 -33.28 -18.12
N LEU A 53 -2.76 -32.18 -17.38
CA LEU A 53 -3.09 -30.88 -17.98
C LEU A 53 -1.98 -30.43 -18.94
N PRO A 54 -2.29 -29.68 -20.02
CA PRO A 54 -1.29 -29.13 -20.89
C PRO A 54 -0.44 -28.10 -20.14
N SER A 55 0.88 -28.15 -20.36
CA SER A 55 1.76 -27.05 -19.94
C SER A 55 1.57 -25.89 -20.90
N LEU A 56 1.14 -24.75 -20.40
CA LEU A 56 0.95 -23.53 -21.18
C LEU A 56 2.15 -22.60 -21.02
N SER A 57 2.60 -22.01 -22.13
CA SER A 57 3.62 -20.95 -22.10
C SER A 57 2.95 -19.59 -21.90
N SER A 58 3.43 -18.80 -20.95
CA SER A 58 2.94 -17.43 -20.66
C SER A 58 3.00 -16.52 -21.88
N TYR A 59 3.94 -16.75 -22.79
CA TYR A 59 4.08 -16.02 -24.05
C TYR A 59 2.81 -16.02 -24.91
N TYR A 60 1.95 -17.02 -24.76
CA TYR A 60 0.71 -17.17 -25.52
C TYR A 60 -0.54 -16.85 -24.70
N TYR A 61 -0.40 -16.32 -23.49
CA TYR A 61 -1.55 -15.95 -22.66
C TYR A 61 -2.32 -14.78 -23.26
N PRO A 62 -3.62 -14.63 -22.95
CA PRO A 62 -4.30 -13.36 -23.19
C PRO A 62 -3.60 -12.22 -22.44
N ALA A 63 -3.59 -11.03 -23.05
CA ALA A 63 -2.90 -9.88 -22.46
C ALA A 63 -3.36 -9.59 -21.03
N ASN A 64 -2.43 -9.30 -20.14
CA ASN A 64 -2.65 -8.94 -18.73
C ASN A 64 -3.41 -10.00 -17.92
N LYS A 65 -3.31 -11.28 -18.34
CA LYS A 65 -4.00 -12.39 -17.66
C LYS A 65 -3.04 -13.52 -17.32
N THR A 66 -3.40 -14.23 -16.26
CA THR A 66 -2.77 -15.51 -15.90
C THR A 66 -3.82 -16.59 -15.81
N LEU A 67 -3.38 -17.86 -15.94
CA LEU A 67 -4.28 -19.00 -15.86
C LEU A 67 -4.78 -19.17 -14.43
N ASP A 68 -6.11 -19.08 -14.25
CA ASP A 68 -6.78 -19.37 -12.99
C ASP A 68 -6.96 -20.88 -12.79
N GLY A 69 -7.23 -21.59 -13.90
CA GLY A 69 -7.38 -23.05 -13.88
C GLY A 69 -8.04 -23.58 -15.14
N TRP A 70 -8.23 -24.90 -15.15
CA TRP A 70 -9.01 -25.60 -16.16
C TRP A 70 -10.35 -26.04 -15.58
N TYR A 71 -11.38 -25.89 -16.37
CA TYR A 71 -12.76 -26.22 -15.97
C TYR A 71 -13.40 -27.10 -17.03
N ILE A 72 -14.35 -27.95 -16.65
CA ILE A 72 -15.19 -28.67 -17.61
C ILE A 72 -16.05 -27.64 -18.35
N LYS A 73 -16.03 -27.68 -19.69
CA LYS A 73 -16.88 -26.82 -20.52
C LYS A 73 -18.27 -27.40 -20.63
N ASN A 74 -19.28 -26.68 -20.16
CA ASN A 74 -20.69 -27.07 -20.31
C ASN A 74 -21.14 -26.89 -21.77
N ALA A 75 -22.27 -27.52 -22.13
CA ALA A 75 -22.82 -27.46 -23.47
C ALA A 75 -23.21 -26.04 -23.92
N ASP A 76 -23.52 -25.16 -23.00
CA ASP A 76 -23.79 -23.72 -23.23
C ASP A 76 -22.51 -22.86 -23.32
N GLY A 77 -21.34 -23.48 -23.18
CA GLY A 77 -20.06 -22.84 -23.19
C GLY A 77 -19.61 -22.26 -21.84
N SER A 78 -20.42 -22.35 -20.81
CA SER A 78 -20.07 -21.88 -19.45
C SER A 78 -19.04 -22.78 -18.76
N PHE A 79 -18.44 -22.27 -17.67
CA PHE A 79 -17.51 -23.00 -16.82
C PHE A 79 -18.31 -23.95 -15.89
N GLY A 80 -18.01 -25.24 -15.97
CA GLY A 80 -18.51 -26.25 -15.04
C GLY A 80 -17.57 -26.44 -13.84
N GLU A 81 -17.35 -27.69 -13.44
CA GLU A 81 -16.49 -28.04 -12.31
C GLU A 81 -15.02 -27.77 -12.63
N ALA A 82 -14.27 -27.30 -11.61
CA ALA A 82 -12.83 -27.12 -11.71
C ALA A 82 -12.13 -28.48 -11.82
N VAL A 83 -11.17 -28.57 -12.74
CA VAL A 83 -10.33 -29.76 -12.91
C VAL A 83 -9.20 -29.73 -11.91
N THR A 84 -9.13 -30.73 -11.05
CA THR A 84 -8.10 -30.92 -10.02
C THR A 84 -7.26 -32.16 -10.32
N LYS A 85 -6.22 -32.37 -9.50
CA LYS A 85 -5.40 -33.59 -9.57
C LYS A 85 -6.20 -34.88 -9.28
N ASP A 86 -7.39 -34.78 -8.69
CA ASP A 86 -8.24 -35.91 -8.32
C ASP A 86 -9.44 -36.08 -9.26
N THR A 87 -9.53 -35.28 -10.33
CA THR A 87 -10.64 -35.34 -11.30
C THR A 87 -10.58 -36.64 -12.08
N VAL A 88 -11.73 -37.30 -12.17
CA VAL A 88 -11.96 -38.50 -12.97
C VAL A 88 -13.02 -38.18 -14.03
N PHE A 89 -12.74 -38.54 -15.28
CA PHE A 89 -13.69 -38.33 -16.39
C PHE A 89 -14.46 -39.59 -16.70
N SER A 90 -15.68 -39.40 -17.18
CA SER A 90 -16.59 -40.45 -17.68
C SER A 90 -17.13 -40.06 -19.07
N GLY A 91 -17.66 -41.04 -19.80
CA GLY A 91 -18.16 -40.82 -21.15
C GLY A 91 -17.11 -41.07 -22.22
N ASP A 92 -17.35 -40.61 -23.45
CA ASP A 92 -16.47 -40.80 -24.61
C ASP A 92 -15.56 -39.63 -24.85
N GLU A 93 -15.99 -38.40 -24.52
CA GLU A 93 -15.25 -37.18 -24.70
C GLU A 93 -15.60 -36.15 -23.63
N VAL A 94 -14.68 -35.23 -23.36
CA VAL A 94 -14.86 -34.07 -22.48
C VAL A 94 -14.06 -32.89 -23.04
N THR A 95 -14.62 -31.68 -22.96
CA THR A 95 -13.90 -30.47 -23.31
C THR A 95 -13.57 -29.73 -22.02
N LEU A 96 -12.29 -29.37 -21.87
CA LEU A 96 -11.81 -28.51 -20.80
C LEU A 96 -11.61 -27.10 -21.35
N ILE A 97 -12.05 -26.09 -20.61
CA ILE A 97 -11.88 -24.68 -20.97
C ILE A 97 -10.95 -24.00 -19.98
N ALA A 98 -9.98 -23.24 -20.49
CA ALA A 98 -9.10 -22.43 -19.67
C ALA A 98 -9.86 -21.23 -19.10
N LYS A 99 -9.72 -21.01 -17.80
CA LYS A 99 -10.22 -19.81 -17.12
C LYS A 99 -9.06 -18.89 -16.80
N TRP A 100 -9.19 -17.64 -17.20
CA TRP A 100 -8.20 -16.61 -17.02
C TRP A 100 -8.65 -15.63 -15.95
N ARG A 101 -7.72 -15.12 -15.15
CA ARG A 101 -7.91 -13.98 -14.26
C ARG A 101 -6.97 -12.84 -14.63
N ASP A 102 -7.36 -11.63 -14.32
CA ASP A 102 -6.47 -10.47 -14.45
C ASP A 102 -5.26 -10.60 -13.51
N TYR A 103 -4.14 -9.99 -13.88
CA TYR A 103 -2.99 -9.87 -12.99
C TYR A 103 -3.38 -9.11 -11.73
N GLN A 104 -2.81 -9.53 -10.62
CA GLN A 104 -3.05 -8.96 -9.30
C GLN A 104 -1.73 -8.64 -8.61
N TYR A 105 -1.72 -7.57 -7.85
CA TYR A 105 -0.66 -7.30 -6.88
C TYR A 105 -1.14 -7.60 -5.46
N ILE A 106 -0.19 -7.72 -4.54
CA ILE A 106 -0.45 -8.02 -3.14
C ILE A 106 -0.09 -6.81 -2.32
N ILE A 107 -1.08 -6.14 -1.73
CA ILE A 107 -0.88 -5.06 -0.79
C ILE A 107 -0.48 -5.67 0.56
N LYS A 108 0.71 -5.31 1.04
CA LYS A 108 1.19 -5.68 2.37
C LYS A 108 1.16 -4.48 3.28
N TYR A 109 0.46 -4.61 4.38
CA TYR A 109 0.36 -3.62 5.42
C TYR A 109 1.44 -3.86 6.46
N ASN A 110 2.34 -2.90 6.62
CA ASN A 110 3.52 -3.04 7.46
C ASN A 110 3.56 -1.99 8.56
N VAL A 111 4.18 -2.35 9.65
CA VAL A 111 4.63 -1.42 10.69
C VAL A 111 6.09 -1.09 10.42
N LYS A 112 6.49 0.17 10.56
CA LYS A 112 7.89 0.57 10.43
C LYS A 112 8.74 -0.11 11.50
N TYR A 113 10.01 -0.36 11.19
CA TYR A 113 10.93 -1.02 12.12
C TYR A 113 11.03 -0.31 13.48
N SER A 114 11.06 1.03 13.47
CA SER A 114 11.08 1.87 14.69
C SER A 114 9.86 1.69 15.59
N ASP A 115 8.73 1.35 15.00
CA ASP A 115 7.42 1.33 15.68
C ASP A 115 7.00 -0.10 16.07
N LYS A 116 7.75 -1.10 15.65
CA LYS A 116 7.39 -2.52 15.75
C LYS A 116 7.13 -3.00 17.17
N ASN A 117 7.88 -2.49 18.13
CA ASN A 117 7.76 -2.91 19.54
C ASN A 117 6.65 -2.18 20.31
N THR A 118 6.10 -1.10 19.74
CA THR A 118 5.05 -0.28 20.37
C THR A 118 3.71 -0.37 19.64
N THR A 119 3.66 -1.07 18.52
CA THR A 119 2.45 -1.28 17.72
C THR A 119 1.90 -2.68 17.95
N THR A 120 0.60 -2.79 18.14
CA THR A 120 -0.16 -4.04 18.30
C THR A 120 -1.14 -4.24 17.15
N GLY A 121 -1.71 -5.43 17.04
CA GLY A 121 -2.63 -5.79 15.97
C GLY A 121 -1.93 -6.47 14.79
N THR A 122 -2.72 -6.95 13.84
CA THR A 122 -2.25 -7.62 12.62
C THR A 122 -3.16 -7.26 11.46
N MET A 123 -2.62 -7.29 10.25
CA MET A 123 -3.39 -7.12 9.03
C MET A 123 -3.03 -8.23 8.04
N ALA A 124 -4.05 -8.76 7.37
CA ALA A 124 -3.86 -9.72 6.29
C ALA A 124 -3.41 -9.01 5.01
N ASP A 125 -2.66 -9.72 4.17
CA ASP A 125 -2.36 -9.28 2.82
C ASP A 125 -3.67 -9.11 2.02
N GLN A 126 -3.77 -8.07 1.20
CA GLN A 126 -4.91 -7.79 0.35
C GLN A 126 -4.53 -7.97 -1.11
N LYS A 127 -5.24 -8.86 -1.83
CA LYS A 127 -5.09 -8.98 -3.29
C LYS A 127 -5.88 -7.90 -3.99
N ALA A 128 -5.28 -7.29 -5.00
CA ALA A 128 -5.86 -6.20 -5.76
C ALA A 128 -5.56 -6.36 -7.26
N PRO A 129 -6.56 -6.25 -8.16
CA PRO A 129 -6.31 -6.26 -9.59
C PRO A 129 -5.64 -4.95 -10.04
N PHE A 130 -4.73 -5.05 -11.00
CA PHE A 130 -4.15 -3.87 -11.64
C PHE A 130 -5.21 -3.09 -12.44
N GLY A 131 -5.08 -1.77 -12.48
CA GLY A 131 -5.94 -0.88 -13.28
C GLY A 131 -7.37 -0.73 -12.78
N GLN A 132 -7.70 -1.27 -11.62
CA GLN A 132 -9.01 -1.16 -11.00
C GLN A 132 -8.94 -0.43 -9.66
N ASP A 133 -10.01 0.25 -9.32
CA ASP A 133 -10.14 0.92 -8.03
C ASP A 133 -10.29 -0.12 -6.90
N VAL A 134 -9.44 -0.01 -5.91
CA VAL A 134 -9.42 -0.90 -4.74
C VAL A 134 -9.43 -0.06 -3.47
N GLN A 135 -10.38 -0.31 -2.58
CA GLN A 135 -10.39 0.28 -1.25
C GLN A 135 -9.39 -0.44 -0.36
N LEU A 136 -8.47 0.32 0.25
CA LEU A 136 -7.55 -0.21 1.24
C LEU A 136 -8.31 -0.72 2.47
N THR A 137 -7.85 -1.85 3.00
CA THR A 137 -8.38 -2.37 4.26
C THR A 137 -8.12 -1.35 5.37
N PRO A 138 -9.14 -0.96 6.16
CA PRO A 138 -8.96 -0.07 7.30
C PRO A 138 -7.88 -0.57 8.25
N CYS A 139 -7.13 0.35 8.85
CA CYS A 139 -6.00 0.04 9.71
C CYS A 139 -6.41 -0.82 10.91
N GLY A 140 -5.85 -2.02 11.00
CA GLY A 140 -6.02 -2.94 12.12
C GLY A 140 -4.91 -2.86 13.17
N TYR A 141 -3.96 -1.92 13.02
CA TYR A 141 -2.91 -1.67 14.00
C TYR A 141 -3.33 -0.63 15.02
N SER A 142 -2.78 -0.72 16.22
CA SER A 142 -2.95 0.24 17.30
C SER A 142 -1.58 0.52 17.94
N ARG A 143 -1.35 1.78 18.33
CA ARG A 143 -0.14 2.23 19.01
C ARG A 143 -0.52 3.17 20.14
N GLU A 144 -0.10 2.82 21.37
CA GLU A 144 -0.41 3.62 22.55
C GLU A 144 0.21 5.02 22.45
N GLY A 145 -0.55 6.05 22.77
CA GLY A 145 -0.13 7.45 22.68
C GLY A 145 -0.06 8.01 21.24
N TYR A 146 -0.56 7.26 20.24
CA TYR A 146 -0.53 7.68 18.85
C TYR A 146 -1.87 7.45 18.16
N THR A 147 -2.17 8.29 17.18
CA THR A 147 -3.30 8.14 16.25
C THR A 147 -2.75 7.73 14.89
N PHE A 148 -3.40 6.77 14.23
CA PHE A 148 -3.06 6.40 12.87
C PHE A 148 -3.34 7.57 11.92
N ALA A 149 -2.30 8.02 11.20
CA ALA A 149 -2.39 9.14 10.27
C ALA A 149 -2.65 8.70 8.82
N GLY A 150 -2.25 7.46 8.48
CA GLY A 150 -2.39 6.92 7.13
C GLY A 150 -1.21 6.05 6.72
N TRP A 151 -1.13 5.76 5.43
CA TRP A 151 -0.15 4.86 4.84
C TRP A 151 0.92 5.60 4.05
N SER A 152 2.16 5.14 4.14
CA SER A 152 3.32 5.56 3.33
C SER A 152 3.82 4.41 2.48
N GLU A 153 4.41 4.69 1.32
CA GLU A 153 5.11 3.69 0.49
C GLU A 153 6.54 3.44 0.96
N THR A 154 7.06 4.26 1.86
CA THR A 154 8.43 4.15 2.36
C THR A 154 8.48 3.73 3.81
N SER A 155 9.39 2.81 4.14
CA SER A 155 9.56 2.26 5.49
C SER A 155 10.13 3.26 6.51
N TYR A 156 10.66 4.39 6.05
CA TYR A 156 11.33 5.40 6.88
C TYR A 156 10.70 6.81 6.78
N GLY A 157 9.79 7.02 5.83
CA GLY A 157 9.14 8.32 5.64
C GLY A 157 8.03 8.60 6.65
N SER A 158 7.77 9.86 6.96
CA SER A 158 6.62 10.31 7.74
C SER A 158 5.49 10.88 6.87
N THR A 159 5.70 10.94 5.56
CA THR A 159 4.72 11.47 4.62
C THR A 159 3.60 10.46 4.41
N VAL A 160 2.37 10.86 4.69
CA VAL A 160 1.17 10.08 4.37
C VAL A 160 0.89 10.22 2.89
N LYS A 161 0.79 9.08 2.19
CA LYS A 161 0.36 9.03 0.79
C LYS A 161 -1.12 8.68 0.68
N TYR A 162 -1.62 7.79 1.51
CA TYR A 162 -3.02 7.34 1.51
C TYR A 162 -3.63 7.46 2.89
N ALA A 163 -4.83 8.02 2.95
CA ALA A 163 -5.63 8.02 4.17
C ALA A 163 -6.07 6.58 4.51
N ASP A 164 -6.59 6.40 5.73
CA ASP A 164 -7.21 5.14 6.14
C ASP A 164 -8.42 4.81 5.26
N GLY A 165 -8.49 3.57 4.77
CA GLY A 165 -9.56 3.13 3.89
C GLY A 165 -9.61 3.85 2.52
N ALA A 166 -8.54 4.53 2.09
CA ALA A 166 -8.50 5.21 0.81
C ALA A 166 -8.72 4.25 -0.36
N THR A 167 -9.35 4.75 -1.41
CA THR A 167 -9.39 4.05 -2.70
C THR A 167 -8.13 4.35 -3.48
N ILE A 168 -7.46 3.30 -3.96
CA ILE A 168 -6.27 3.41 -4.79
C ILE A 168 -6.50 2.70 -6.13
N ASN A 169 -5.82 3.17 -7.17
CA ASN A 169 -5.73 2.50 -8.45
C ASN A 169 -4.26 2.42 -8.84
N ARG A 170 -3.77 1.19 -9.05
CA ARG A 170 -2.42 0.98 -9.53
C ARG A 170 -2.50 0.51 -10.96
N PRO A 171 -2.07 1.33 -11.96
CA PRO A 171 -2.07 0.92 -13.35
C PRO A 171 -1.14 -0.29 -13.55
N PHE A 172 -1.48 -1.14 -14.51
CA PHE A 172 -0.54 -2.12 -15.01
C PHE A 172 0.50 -1.37 -15.86
N GLU A 173 1.77 -1.51 -15.52
CA GLU A 173 2.86 -0.96 -16.34
C GLU A 173 3.22 -2.02 -17.38
N GLU A 174 2.95 -1.74 -18.66
CA GLU A 174 3.44 -2.57 -19.76
C GLU A 174 4.97 -2.50 -19.75
N GLY A 175 5.61 -3.56 -19.25
CA GLY A 175 7.04 -3.76 -19.39
C GLY A 175 7.42 -4.16 -20.82
N ASP A 176 8.71 -4.12 -21.12
CA ASP A 176 9.24 -4.68 -22.37
C ASP A 176 8.78 -6.14 -22.52
N ASP A 177 8.47 -6.56 -23.74
CA ASP A 177 7.83 -7.84 -24.18
C ASP A 177 8.29 -9.15 -23.47
N TRP A 178 9.35 -9.09 -22.69
CA TRP A 178 9.98 -10.26 -22.05
C TRP A 178 9.53 -10.47 -20.59
N ASP A 179 8.74 -9.55 -20.00
CA ASP A 179 8.47 -9.51 -18.57
C ASP A 179 6.96 -9.48 -18.21
N GLU A 180 6.07 -9.75 -19.19
CA GLU A 180 4.60 -9.68 -19.04
C GLU A 180 4.04 -10.54 -17.89
N GLY A 181 4.78 -11.52 -17.39
CA GLY A 181 4.34 -12.38 -16.27
C GLY A 181 4.91 -11.98 -14.91
N SER A 182 5.88 -11.08 -14.84
CA SER A 182 6.61 -10.77 -13.60
C SER A 182 5.81 -9.93 -12.60
N GLN A 183 4.82 -9.18 -13.06
CA GLN A 183 4.02 -8.31 -12.20
C GLN A 183 2.89 -9.05 -11.47
N ASP A 184 2.45 -10.23 -11.94
CA ASP A 184 1.40 -10.98 -11.25
C ASP A 184 1.92 -11.50 -9.90
N GLY A 185 1.28 -11.07 -8.82
CA GLY A 185 1.70 -11.38 -7.46
C GLY A 185 2.76 -10.42 -6.90
N GLU A 186 3.10 -9.35 -7.62
CA GLU A 186 4.00 -8.31 -7.11
C GLU A 186 3.54 -7.76 -5.76
N THR A 187 4.49 -7.52 -4.88
CA THR A 187 4.19 -6.99 -3.55
C THR A 187 4.23 -5.47 -3.53
N TYR A 188 3.15 -4.87 -3.07
CA TYR A 188 3.02 -3.44 -2.83
C TYR A 188 3.02 -3.16 -1.33
N ASN A 189 4.11 -2.63 -0.82
CA ASN A 189 4.28 -2.40 0.62
C ASN A 189 3.74 -1.03 1.03
N LEU A 190 2.85 -1.03 2.00
CA LEU A 190 2.37 0.15 2.70
C LEU A 190 2.82 0.11 4.17
N TYR A 191 3.26 1.24 4.68
CA TYR A 191 3.80 1.38 6.04
C TYR A 191 2.96 2.34 6.84
N ALA A 192 2.55 1.94 8.04
CA ALA A 192 1.77 2.77 8.95
C ALA A 192 2.53 4.05 9.33
N VAL A 193 1.84 5.17 9.25
CA VAL A 193 2.31 6.47 9.72
C VAL A 193 1.48 6.86 10.92
N TRP A 194 2.14 7.32 11.96
CA TRP A 194 1.54 7.68 13.23
C TRP A 194 1.74 9.16 13.55
N THR A 195 0.73 9.77 14.14
CA THR A 195 0.82 11.09 14.77
C THR A 195 0.68 10.91 16.26
N GLU A 196 1.51 11.57 17.05
CA GLU A 196 1.39 11.54 18.49
C GLU A 196 0.03 12.08 18.93
N SER A 197 -0.65 11.34 19.78
CA SER A 197 -1.94 11.75 20.32
C SER A 197 -1.69 12.78 21.40
N LYS A 198 -2.12 14.03 21.17
CA LYS A 198 -2.02 15.09 22.15
C LYS A 198 -3.09 14.93 23.21
N SER A 199 -2.75 15.17 24.47
CA SER A 199 -3.77 15.30 25.49
C SER A 199 -4.67 16.52 25.22
N PRO A 200 -5.88 16.55 25.78
CA PRO A 200 -6.73 17.74 25.69
C PRO A 200 -6.02 19.01 26.18
N GLU A 201 -5.21 18.90 27.25
CA GLU A 201 -4.41 19.99 27.80
C GLU A 201 -3.30 20.46 26.84
N GLN A 202 -2.60 19.51 26.18
CA GLN A 202 -1.60 19.85 25.16
C GLN A 202 -2.23 20.53 23.96
N SER A 203 -3.39 20.05 23.50
CA SER A 203 -4.13 20.65 22.38
C SER A 203 -4.61 22.06 22.71
N GLU A 204 -5.08 22.29 23.94
CA GLU A 204 -5.47 23.62 24.43
C GLU A 204 -4.28 24.56 24.55
N ALA A 205 -3.14 24.07 25.08
CA ALA A 205 -1.92 24.84 25.19
C ALA A 205 -1.37 25.28 23.83
N GLU A 206 -1.39 24.37 22.84
CA GLU A 206 -0.96 24.71 21.47
C GLU A 206 -1.91 25.72 20.81
N ALA A 207 -3.24 25.56 20.98
CA ALA A 207 -4.20 26.53 20.45
C ALA A 207 -3.99 27.93 21.06
N LYS A 208 -3.64 28.00 22.34
CA LYS A 208 -3.29 29.27 23.00
C LYS A 208 -1.98 29.84 22.45
N LEU A 209 -0.96 29.00 22.21
CA LEU A 209 0.27 29.42 21.60
C LEU A 209 0.06 29.98 20.19
N GLU A 210 -0.69 29.28 19.36
CA GLU A 210 -1.04 29.73 18.00
C GLU A 210 -1.80 31.05 18.01
N ALA A 211 -2.76 31.21 18.92
CA ALA A 211 -3.49 32.46 19.11
C ALA A 211 -2.56 33.58 19.55
N ALA A 212 -1.61 33.30 20.45
CA ALA A 212 -0.61 34.24 20.88
C ALA A 212 0.33 34.67 19.74
N GLU A 213 0.86 33.73 18.98
CA GLU A 213 1.72 34.00 17.81
C GLU A 213 0.97 34.85 16.77
N LYS A 214 -0.28 34.55 16.48
CA LYS A 214 -1.11 35.36 15.59
C LYS A 214 -1.34 36.78 16.14
N THR A 215 -1.52 36.92 17.42
CA THR A 215 -1.77 38.21 18.10
C THR A 215 -0.53 39.09 18.10
N ILE A 216 0.66 38.52 18.38
CA ILE A 216 1.92 39.28 18.44
C ILE A 216 2.69 39.25 17.13
N GLY A 217 2.26 38.45 16.13
CA GLY A 217 2.89 38.38 14.81
C GLY A 217 2.74 39.69 14.04
N GLY A 218 3.71 39.98 13.15
CA GLY A 218 3.67 41.13 12.27
C GLY A 218 4.81 42.13 12.50
N THR A 219 4.62 43.34 11.98
CA THR A 219 5.58 44.46 12.06
C THR A 219 5.16 45.40 13.14
N TYR A 220 6.14 45.77 14.01
CA TYR A 220 5.92 46.73 15.07
C TYR A 220 6.69 48.02 14.73
N ASN A 221 5.96 49.14 14.75
CA ASN A 221 6.58 50.47 14.66
C ASN A 221 6.87 50.93 16.09
N VAL A 222 8.13 51.19 16.38
CA VAL A 222 8.55 51.72 17.66
C VAL A 222 8.86 53.22 17.54
N THR A 223 8.37 53.97 18.51
CA THR A 223 8.59 55.45 18.55
C THR A 223 9.71 55.75 19.51
N TYR A 224 10.73 56.43 19.03
CA TYR A 224 11.86 56.89 19.86
C TYR A 224 11.39 57.72 21.07
N GLY A 225 11.94 57.39 22.22
CA GLY A 225 11.62 58.08 23.48
C GLY A 225 10.28 57.72 24.12
N LYS A 226 9.44 56.94 23.43
CA LYS A 226 8.15 56.44 23.99
C LYS A 226 8.19 54.94 24.24
N ASP A 227 8.68 54.19 23.27
CA ASP A 227 8.71 52.72 23.34
C ASP A 227 10.11 52.29 23.81
N THR A 228 10.20 51.79 25.02
CA THR A 228 11.48 51.44 25.66
C THR A 228 11.71 49.95 25.80
N ASN A 229 10.64 49.16 25.78
CA ASN A 229 10.74 47.71 25.99
C ASN A 229 9.76 46.94 25.13
N ALA A 230 10.26 46.11 24.24
CA ALA A 230 9.45 45.30 23.30
C ALA A 230 8.65 44.20 24.00
N LEU A 231 9.21 43.57 25.06
CA LEU A 231 8.48 42.55 25.81
C LEU A 231 7.24 43.14 26.51
N THR A 232 7.36 44.34 27.05
CA THR A 232 6.24 45.06 27.68
C THR A 232 5.16 45.36 26.64
N MET A 233 5.54 45.80 25.46
CA MET A 233 4.58 46.06 24.36
C MET A 233 3.88 44.78 23.92
N LEU A 234 4.60 43.67 23.75
CA LEU A 234 4.02 42.36 23.35
C LEU A 234 3.11 41.80 24.43
N ARG A 235 3.52 41.88 25.70
CA ARG A 235 2.67 41.45 26.84
C ARG A 235 1.37 42.26 26.92
N ALA A 236 1.44 43.56 26.83
CA ALA A 236 0.25 44.41 26.82
C ALA A 236 -0.71 44.05 25.67
N LYS A 237 -0.15 43.68 24.51
CA LYS A 237 -0.98 43.27 23.37
C LYS A 237 -1.67 41.90 23.60
N LEU A 238 -0.99 40.96 24.24
CA LEU A 238 -1.57 39.67 24.62
C LEU A 238 -2.66 39.83 25.69
N GLU A 239 -2.39 40.65 26.72
CA GLU A 239 -3.36 41.01 27.79
C GLU A 239 -4.62 41.65 27.21
N ALA A 240 -4.44 42.60 26.28
CA ALA A 240 -5.56 43.24 25.59
C ALA A 240 -6.42 42.24 24.75
N ALA A 241 -5.80 41.15 24.30
CA ALA A 241 -6.47 40.06 23.60
C ALA A 241 -7.01 38.96 24.55
N GLY A 242 -6.86 39.14 25.89
CA GLY A 242 -7.29 38.17 26.89
C GLY A 242 -6.38 36.93 27.02
N ILE A 243 -5.15 36.99 26.51
CA ILE A 243 -4.20 35.88 26.55
C ILE A 243 -3.19 36.16 27.68
N THR A 244 -3.36 35.55 28.85
CA THR A 244 -2.62 35.84 30.08
C THR A 244 -1.64 34.77 30.54
N ASP A 245 -1.79 33.56 30.04
CA ASP A 245 -1.07 32.34 30.46
C ASP A 245 0.02 31.90 29.46
N VAL A 246 0.51 32.84 28.64
CA VAL A 246 1.61 32.62 27.70
C VAL A 246 2.81 33.46 28.11
N THR A 247 4.00 32.82 28.17
CA THR A 247 5.26 33.50 28.44
C THR A 247 5.93 33.92 27.14
N VAL A 248 6.27 35.19 27.01
CA VAL A 248 7.03 35.73 25.88
C VAL A 248 8.43 36.03 26.34
N SER A 249 9.41 35.50 25.61
CA SER A 249 10.86 35.82 25.78
C SER A 249 11.43 36.29 24.44
N MET A 250 12.52 36.99 24.47
CA MET A 250 13.20 37.49 23.28
C MET A 250 14.59 36.87 23.15
N LYS A 251 14.98 36.54 21.94
CA LYS A 251 16.37 36.33 21.59
C LYS A 251 17.00 37.68 21.27
N GLU A 252 18.22 37.91 21.77
CA GLU A 252 19.02 39.08 21.46
C GLU A 252 19.12 39.25 19.94
N ALA A 253 18.79 40.44 19.45
CA ALA A 253 18.91 40.81 18.06
C ALA A 253 20.02 41.89 17.91
N SER A 254 21.13 41.49 17.31
CA SER A 254 22.24 42.38 17.02
C SER A 254 21.89 43.42 15.94
N TYR A 255 22.48 44.58 16.03
CA TYR A 255 22.44 45.61 15.01
C TYR A 255 22.98 45.10 13.67
N SER A 256 22.32 45.44 12.58
CA SER A 256 22.88 45.32 11.23
C SER A 256 23.09 46.73 10.65
N SER A 257 23.89 46.83 9.60
CA SER A 257 24.12 48.11 8.87
C SER A 257 22.84 48.76 8.33
N TYR A 258 21.74 48.00 8.29
CA TYR A 258 20.43 48.42 7.82
C TYR A 258 19.37 48.58 8.93
N ASN A 259 19.66 48.13 10.14
CA ASN A 259 18.72 48.22 11.28
C ASN A 259 19.26 49.22 12.32
N HIS A 260 18.56 50.31 12.47
CA HIS A 260 18.89 51.34 13.48
C HIS A 260 18.31 51.03 14.87
N VAL A 261 17.67 49.86 15.02
CA VAL A 261 17.07 49.42 16.29
C VAL A 261 17.58 48.02 16.63
N GLY A 262 18.09 47.85 17.82
CA GLY A 262 18.42 46.57 18.43
C GLY A 262 17.47 46.28 19.59
N ILE A 263 17.38 45.02 19.98
CA ILE A 263 16.59 44.58 21.11
C ILE A 263 17.45 43.63 21.94
N THR A 264 17.57 43.91 23.22
CA THR A 264 18.30 43.06 24.18
C THR A 264 17.43 41.89 24.64
N ALA A 265 18.00 40.87 25.28
CA ALA A 265 17.28 39.69 25.76
C ALA A 265 16.21 40.00 26.81
N ASP A 266 16.35 41.09 27.55
CA ASP A 266 15.34 41.60 28.49
C ASP A 266 14.24 42.45 27.80
N GLY A 267 14.28 42.56 26.47
CA GLY A 267 13.32 43.30 25.65
C GLY A 267 13.58 44.79 25.53
N THR A 268 14.69 45.33 26.10
CA THR A 268 15.00 46.74 25.99
C THR A 268 15.28 47.11 24.54
N ILE A 269 14.63 48.18 24.08
CA ILE A 269 14.81 48.70 22.72
C ILE A 269 15.97 49.67 22.71
N GLN A 270 16.98 49.37 21.90
CA GLN A 270 18.16 50.19 21.71
C GLN A 270 18.09 50.85 20.35
N TYR A 271 18.31 52.19 20.33
CA TYR A 271 18.32 52.99 19.11
C TYR A 271 19.75 53.38 18.76
N LYS A 272 20.14 53.18 17.50
CA LYS A 272 21.41 53.68 16.97
C LYS A 272 21.12 54.84 16.03
N TRP A 273 21.73 56.00 16.30
CA TRP A 273 21.59 57.20 15.49
C TRP A 273 22.46 57.12 14.22
N ASN A 274 21.94 57.61 13.10
CA ASN A 274 22.79 57.98 11.99
C ASN A 274 23.50 59.31 12.29
N GLU A 275 24.69 59.47 11.74
CA GLU A 275 25.46 60.71 11.91
C GLU A 275 24.73 61.97 11.40
N ASN A 276 23.62 61.80 10.64
CA ASN A 276 22.83 62.89 10.09
C ASN A 276 21.54 63.23 10.89
N GLY A 277 21.39 62.75 12.10
CA GLY A 277 20.30 63.14 13.01
C GLY A 277 18.86 62.74 12.59
N SER A 278 18.67 61.91 11.62
CA SER A 278 17.34 61.43 11.17
C SER A 278 17.01 60.10 11.79
N THR A 279 15.90 60.04 12.56
CA THR A 279 15.31 58.80 13.07
C THR A 279 14.43 58.19 11.99
N THR A 280 14.94 57.25 11.25
CA THR A 280 14.08 56.41 10.41
C THR A 280 13.59 55.25 11.28
N ALA A 281 12.28 55.10 11.37
CA ALA A 281 11.63 53.96 12.05
C ALA A 281 12.14 52.69 11.42
N ALA A 282 12.93 51.92 12.14
CA ALA A 282 13.46 50.68 11.62
C ALA A 282 12.50 49.54 11.95
N THR A 283 12.13 48.89 10.91
CA THR A 283 11.21 47.80 10.88
C THR A 283 11.94 46.46 10.76
N ARG A 284 11.41 45.50 11.41
CA ARG A 284 11.51 44.04 11.15
C ARG A 284 12.50 43.22 11.93
N LYS A 285 11.93 42.35 12.72
CA LYS A 285 12.22 40.90 12.60
C LYS A 285 10.98 40.12 12.93
N LYS A 286 10.71 39.09 12.11
CA LYS A 286 9.82 38.02 12.47
C LYS A 286 10.33 37.38 13.76
N LEU A 287 9.50 37.36 14.78
CA LEU A 287 9.68 36.53 15.96
C LEU A 287 9.45 35.07 15.58
#